data_57b4210ee9de9ab28e9d91f2d4a25953
#
_entry.id   57b4210ee9de9ab28e9d91f2d4a25953
#
_cell.length_a   1.000
_cell.length_b   1.000
_cell.length_c   1.000
_cell.angle_alpha   90.00
_cell.angle_beta   90.00
_cell.angle_gamma   90.00
#
_symmetry.space_group_name_H-M   'P 1'
#
loop_
_entity.id
_entity.type
_entity.pdbx_description
1 polymer ?
#
loop_
_entity_poly.entity_id
_entity_poly.type
_entity_poly.pdbx_seq_one_letter_code
_entity_poly.pdbx_strand_id
1 'polypeptide(L)'
;MLFIDLTPVIPMDTQNNFLTFEIFAFDTSNQSHIKTPDNLVYLLASNDSFWKGTQQIDCNSRQIKDNFIEITVNPIKFDQDSKDKCITGFSIVVKGEYGCLEPQRIPILNFFKEQKLETLYIVKDEISEQIAVQIYPYIYRVENHLRAYITKFMTTKIGVNWWTTGSPQDFSRKVNDRKNNETKFASCIDNKLYLIDFGNLGEIIYKLSSGCITKEDLIKKIDRLAETPEAIRKLKEEIKSNYDKFFKESFKDRNFQSNWEELHKIRNKVAHNNLFTQKELDEAQKIYQDLIQTIENAEQKLEGLILTPEEVGLIQEEANSIEARQYPIEKLMDIVGKLPSEKFMDPLSPLRKSPSEKFMDPLSPLRKSPSDVKKMID
;
A
#
# COMPACT_ATOMS: atom_id res chain seq x y z
N MET A 1 -11.46 25.30 -23.20
CA MET A 1 -11.15 24.42 -22.07
C MET A 1 -11.80 23.09 -22.37
N LEU A 2 -11.06 22.17 -22.98
CA LEU A 2 -11.56 20.84 -23.35
C LEU A 2 -11.51 19.98 -22.10
N PHE A 3 -12.67 19.64 -21.57
CA PHE A 3 -12.79 18.54 -20.62
C PHE A 3 -12.40 17.26 -21.37
N ILE A 4 -11.16 16.84 -21.21
CA ILE A 4 -10.76 15.50 -21.60
C ILE A 4 -11.39 14.61 -20.50
N ASP A 5 -12.42 13.89 -20.90
CA ASP A 5 -13.00 12.80 -20.09
C ASP A 5 -11.93 11.73 -19.95
N LEU A 6 -11.14 11.84 -18.86
CA LEU A 6 -10.01 10.97 -18.54
C LEU A 6 -10.46 9.75 -17.71
N THR A 7 -11.74 9.36 -17.80
CA THR A 7 -12.09 8.04 -17.34
C THR A 7 -11.31 7.03 -18.21
N PRO A 8 -10.39 6.25 -17.64
CA PRO A 8 -9.84 5.13 -18.37
C PRO A 8 -10.97 4.11 -18.48
N VAL A 9 -11.75 4.21 -19.54
CA VAL A 9 -12.46 3.06 -20.03
C VAL A 9 -11.37 2.09 -20.49
N ILE A 10 -10.87 1.25 -19.59
CA ILE A 10 -10.30 -0.02 -20.00
C ILE A 10 -11.49 -0.70 -20.68
N PRO A 11 -11.45 -0.93 -22.01
CA PRO A 11 -12.51 -1.65 -22.65
C PRO A 11 -12.63 -2.96 -21.88
N MET A 12 -13.76 -3.17 -21.20
CA MET A 12 -14.13 -4.52 -20.82
C MET A 12 -14.12 -5.27 -22.13
N ASP A 13 -13.18 -6.20 -22.28
CA ASP A 13 -13.21 -7.15 -23.37
C ASP A 13 -14.56 -7.83 -23.28
N THR A 14 -15.47 -7.48 -24.18
CA THR A 14 -16.89 -7.92 -24.20
C THR A 14 -17.02 -9.36 -24.67
N GLN A 15 -15.98 -10.15 -24.55
CA GLN A 15 -16.11 -11.59 -24.57
C GLN A 15 -16.79 -12.00 -23.26
N ASN A 16 -17.86 -12.79 -23.33
CA ASN A 16 -18.63 -13.41 -22.24
C ASN A 16 -17.70 -14.11 -21.22
N ASN A 17 -16.95 -13.34 -20.43
CA ASN A 17 -16.08 -13.86 -19.41
C ASN A 17 -16.87 -13.96 -18.11
N PHE A 18 -17.40 -15.15 -17.87
CA PHE A 18 -17.86 -15.50 -16.54
C PHE A 18 -16.67 -15.44 -15.57
N LEU A 19 -16.87 -14.65 -14.53
CA LEU A 19 -15.93 -14.56 -13.42
C LEU A 19 -16.22 -15.66 -12.41
N THR A 20 -15.21 -16.03 -11.68
CA THR A 20 -15.28 -17.10 -10.69
C THR A 20 -15.18 -16.54 -9.28
N PHE A 21 -16.10 -16.99 -8.41
CA PHE A 21 -16.03 -16.83 -6.97
C PHE A 21 -16.06 -18.21 -6.31
N GLU A 22 -14.98 -18.65 -5.70
CA GLU A 22 -14.84 -19.96 -5.08
C GLU A 22 -14.71 -19.86 -3.57
N ILE A 23 -15.50 -20.66 -2.88
CA ILE A 23 -15.64 -20.67 -1.43
C ILE A 23 -15.50 -22.09 -0.91
N PHE A 24 -14.76 -22.27 0.19
CA PHE A 24 -14.90 -23.45 1.03
C PHE A 24 -15.76 -23.12 2.22
N ALA A 25 -16.77 -23.96 2.48
CA ALA A 25 -17.70 -23.81 3.58
C ALA A 25 -17.72 -25.06 4.47
N PHE A 26 -17.56 -24.87 5.78
CA PHE A 26 -17.44 -25.98 6.73
C PHE A 26 -18.42 -25.84 7.89
N ASP A 27 -19.00 -26.98 8.30
CA ASP A 27 -19.76 -27.15 9.54
C ASP A 27 -18.83 -27.63 10.66
N THR A 28 -18.08 -26.70 11.25
CA THR A 28 -17.13 -27.02 12.33
C THR A 28 -17.80 -27.27 13.67
N SER A 29 -19.03 -26.79 13.85
CA SER A 29 -19.85 -26.98 15.07
C SER A 29 -20.76 -28.22 15.02
N ASN A 30 -20.83 -28.87 13.86
CA ASN A 30 -21.76 -29.98 13.57
C ASN A 30 -23.25 -29.61 13.80
N GLN A 31 -23.60 -28.35 13.57
CA GLN A 31 -24.95 -27.83 13.78
C GLN A 31 -25.75 -27.67 12.47
N SER A 32 -25.09 -27.76 11.33
CA SER A 32 -25.77 -27.68 10.03
C SER A 32 -26.61 -28.91 9.76
N HIS A 33 -27.79 -28.72 9.23
CA HIS A 33 -28.63 -29.82 8.73
C HIS A 33 -28.17 -30.31 7.34
N ILE A 34 -27.26 -29.57 6.68
CA ILE A 34 -26.73 -29.91 5.36
C ILE A 34 -25.59 -30.89 5.53
N LYS A 35 -25.81 -32.15 5.17
CA LYS A 35 -24.80 -33.21 5.33
C LYS A 35 -24.26 -33.72 3.97
N THR A 36 -24.93 -33.40 2.88
CA THR A 36 -24.53 -33.83 1.54
C THR A 36 -24.51 -32.68 0.57
N PRO A 37 -23.66 -32.74 -0.50
CA PRO A 37 -23.68 -31.73 -1.55
C PRO A 37 -25.06 -31.59 -2.23
N ASP A 38 -25.79 -32.68 -2.38
CA ASP A 38 -27.10 -32.67 -3.03
C ASP A 38 -28.13 -31.87 -2.20
N ASN A 39 -28.08 -32.00 -0.87
CA ASN A 39 -28.91 -31.16 0.02
C ASN A 39 -28.59 -29.67 -0.15
N LEU A 40 -27.32 -29.33 -0.29
CA LEU A 40 -26.92 -27.93 -0.51
C LEU A 40 -27.35 -27.43 -1.88
N VAL A 41 -27.26 -28.25 -2.92
CA VAL A 41 -27.75 -27.95 -4.28
C VAL A 41 -29.23 -27.60 -4.25
N TYR A 42 -30.08 -28.45 -3.66
CA TYR A 42 -31.52 -28.18 -3.60
C TYR A 42 -31.86 -26.94 -2.77
N LEU A 43 -31.12 -26.71 -1.68
CA LEU A 43 -31.33 -25.55 -0.84
C LEU A 43 -30.93 -24.23 -1.55
N LEU A 44 -29.82 -24.23 -2.27
CA LEU A 44 -29.41 -23.12 -3.12
C LEU A 44 -30.41 -22.86 -4.24
N ALA A 45 -30.92 -23.91 -4.89
CA ALA A 45 -31.90 -23.80 -5.94
C ALA A 45 -33.25 -23.24 -5.44
N SER A 46 -33.63 -23.53 -4.20
CA SER A 46 -34.86 -23.04 -3.60
C SER A 46 -34.80 -21.59 -3.12
N ASN A 47 -33.62 -20.97 -3.14
CA ASN A 47 -33.46 -19.59 -2.70
C ASN A 47 -33.60 -18.63 -3.89
N ASP A 48 -34.81 -18.13 -4.11
CA ASP A 48 -35.14 -17.23 -5.20
C ASP A 48 -34.32 -15.95 -5.27
N SER A 49 -33.66 -15.55 -4.16
CA SER A 49 -32.83 -14.34 -4.12
C SER A 49 -31.56 -14.44 -4.95
N PHE A 50 -31.11 -15.64 -5.28
CA PHE A 50 -29.88 -15.86 -6.07
C PHE A 50 -30.14 -15.87 -7.58
N TRP A 51 -31.38 -16.07 -8.00
CA TRP A 51 -31.72 -16.36 -9.38
C TRP A 51 -32.51 -15.23 -10.02
N LYS A 52 -32.14 -14.89 -11.23
CA LYS A 52 -32.91 -13.92 -12.06
C LYS A 52 -33.78 -14.58 -13.09
N GLY A 53 -33.63 -15.87 -13.29
CA GLY A 53 -34.38 -16.66 -14.28
C GLY A 53 -34.75 -18.04 -13.77
N THR A 54 -35.32 -18.85 -14.66
CA THR A 54 -35.67 -20.24 -14.33
C THR A 54 -34.39 -21.06 -14.16
N GLN A 55 -34.19 -21.67 -12.97
CA GLN A 55 -33.06 -22.51 -12.69
C GLN A 55 -33.17 -23.86 -13.40
N GLN A 56 -32.00 -24.34 -13.82
CA GLN A 56 -31.81 -25.71 -14.29
C GLN A 56 -30.89 -26.42 -13.29
N ILE A 57 -31.33 -27.58 -12.80
CA ILE A 57 -30.55 -28.37 -11.83
C ILE A 57 -30.06 -29.63 -12.54
N ASP A 58 -28.75 -29.84 -12.55
CA ASP A 58 -28.12 -31.11 -12.93
C ASP A 58 -27.61 -31.81 -11.68
N CYS A 59 -28.35 -32.82 -11.23
CA CYS A 59 -28.00 -33.60 -10.05
C CYS A 59 -26.71 -34.42 -10.24
N ASN A 60 -26.35 -34.82 -11.47
CA ASN A 60 -25.17 -35.63 -11.71
C ASN A 60 -23.88 -34.79 -11.54
N SER A 61 -23.87 -33.59 -12.05
CA SER A 61 -22.77 -32.63 -11.90
C SER A 61 -22.87 -31.77 -10.66
N ARG A 62 -23.97 -31.86 -9.88
CA ARG A 62 -24.27 -31.00 -8.73
C ARG A 62 -24.20 -29.52 -9.09
N GLN A 63 -24.75 -29.18 -10.20
CA GLN A 63 -24.73 -27.85 -10.79
C GLN A 63 -26.13 -27.27 -10.82
N ILE A 64 -26.22 -26.00 -10.50
CA ILE A 64 -27.42 -25.18 -10.65
C ILE A 64 -27.04 -23.99 -11.53
N LYS A 65 -27.84 -23.70 -12.53
CA LYS A 65 -27.59 -22.54 -13.38
C LYS A 65 -28.88 -21.89 -13.85
N ASP A 66 -28.81 -20.62 -14.06
CA ASP A 66 -29.72 -19.86 -14.91
C ASP A 66 -28.93 -19.22 -16.08
N ASN A 67 -29.49 -18.24 -16.75
CA ASN A 67 -28.81 -17.54 -17.85
C ASN A 67 -27.64 -16.63 -17.36
N PHE A 68 -27.51 -16.36 -16.07
CA PHE A 68 -26.64 -15.33 -15.50
C PHE A 68 -25.60 -15.89 -14.54
N ILE A 69 -25.95 -16.92 -13.78
CA ILE A 69 -25.11 -17.50 -12.72
C ILE A 69 -25.15 -19.02 -12.80
N GLU A 70 -23.98 -19.62 -12.56
CA GLU A 70 -23.78 -21.07 -12.44
C GLU A 70 -23.14 -21.35 -11.09
N ILE A 71 -23.73 -22.25 -10.29
CA ILE A 71 -23.20 -22.70 -9.01
C ILE A 71 -22.92 -24.20 -9.07
N THR A 72 -21.70 -24.61 -8.75
CA THR A 72 -21.29 -26.00 -8.63
C THR A 72 -20.91 -26.31 -7.20
N VAL A 73 -21.41 -27.40 -6.65
CA VAL A 73 -21.13 -27.83 -5.26
C VAL A 73 -20.41 -29.17 -5.25
N ASN A 74 -19.23 -29.21 -4.64
CA ASN A 74 -18.45 -30.43 -4.48
C ASN A 74 -18.18 -30.72 -2.99
N PRO A 75 -18.15 -31.98 -2.57
CA PRO A 75 -17.73 -32.31 -1.21
C PRO A 75 -16.23 -32.14 -1.06
N ILE A 76 -15.78 -31.59 0.07
CA ILE A 76 -14.37 -31.60 0.44
C ILE A 76 -14.08 -32.92 1.15
N LYS A 77 -13.05 -33.64 0.68
CA LYS A 77 -12.57 -34.85 1.30
C LYS A 77 -11.30 -34.54 2.08
N PHE A 78 -11.29 -34.86 3.35
CA PHE A 78 -10.10 -34.75 4.18
C PHE A 78 -9.29 -36.06 4.10
N ASP A 79 -7.98 -35.96 4.28
CA ASP A 79 -7.12 -37.13 4.38
C ASP A 79 -7.55 -38.03 5.56
N GLN A 80 -7.35 -39.33 5.40
CA GLN A 80 -7.80 -40.34 6.38
C GLN A 80 -7.20 -40.12 7.78
N ASP A 81 -6.01 -39.52 7.86
CA ASP A 81 -5.30 -39.21 9.09
C ASP A 81 -5.63 -37.83 9.64
N SER A 82 -6.45 -37.05 8.95
CA SER A 82 -6.84 -35.73 9.41
C SER A 82 -7.75 -35.82 10.63
N LYS A 83 -7.50 -34.95 11.61
CA LYS A 83 -8.40 -34.77 12.77
C LYS A 83 -9.78 -34.26 12.34
N ASP A 84 -9.85 -33.62 11.19
CA ASP A 84 -11.04 -32.95 10.66
C ASP A 84 -11.89 -33.84 9.75
N LYS A 85 -11.59 -35.15 9.66
CA LYS A 85 -12.31 -36.09 8.81
C LYS A 85 -13.82 -36.20 9.09
N CYS A 86 -14.25 -35.82 10.29
CA CYS A 86 -15.66 -35.81 10.68
C CYS A 86 -16.37 -34.47 10.35
N ILE A 87 -15.64 -33.46 9.87
CA ILE A 87 -16.21 -32.17 9.52
C ILE A 87 -16.85 -32.24 8.14
N THR A 88 -18.09 -31.77 8.03
CA THR A 88 -18.74 -31.62 6.74
C THR A 88 -18.23 -30.35 6.05
N GLY A 89 -17.69 -30.50 4.85
CA GLY A 89 -17.14 -29.38 4.07
C GLY A 89 -17.54 -29.46 2.59
N PHE A 90 -17.76 -28.27 2.01
CA PHE A 90 -18.14 -28.10 0.61
C PHE A 90 -17.24 -27.10 -0.09
N SER A 91 -16.82 -27.42 -1.32
CA SER A 91 -16.27 -26.47 -2.28
C SER A 91 -17.41 -25.98 -3.17
N ILE A 92 -17.66 -24.69 -3.13
CA ILE A 92 -18.71 -24.03 -3.89
C ILE A 92 -18.05 -23.10 -4.91
N VAL A 93 -18.27 -23.35 -6.18
CA VAL A 93 -17.77 -22.53 -7.29
C VAL A 93 -18.97 -21.80 -7.90
N VAL A 94 -18.96 -20.49 -7.83
CA VAL A 94 -19.98 -19.62 -8.42
C VAL A 94 -19.35 -18.92 -9.60
N LYS A 95 -19.99 -19.01 -10.77
CA LYS A 95 -19.56 -18.34 -12.00
C LYS A 95 -20.68 -17.48 -12.54
N GLY A 96 -20.33 -16.33 -13.09
CA GLY A 96 -21.32 -15.44 -13.69
C GLY A 96 -20.68 -14.16 -14.23
N GLU A 97 -21.49 -13.37 -14.93
CA GLU A 97 -21.09 -12.04 -15.36
C GLU A 97 -20.89 -11.12 -14.14
N TYR A 98 -19.99 -10.16 -14.26
CA TYR A 98 -19.67 -9.21 -13.19
C TYR A 98 -20.92 -8.60 -12.55
N GLY A 99 -21.83 -8.01 -13.34
CA GLY A 99 -23.03 -7.32 -12.85
C GLY A 99 -24.06 -8.23 -12.18
N CYS A 100 -23.94 -9.55 -12.34
CA CYS A 100 -24.80 -10.55 -11.70
C CYS A 100 -24.11 -11.16 -10.47
N LEU A 101 -22.82 -11.44 -10.58
CA LEU A 101 -22.06 -12.14 -9.53
C LEU A 101 -21.63 -11.21 -8.39
N GLU A 102 -21.20 -9.98 -8.69
CA GLU A 102 -20.75 -9.03 -7.66
C GLU A 102 -21.79 -8.81 -6.56
N PRO A 103 -23.07 -8.49 -6.87
CA PRO A 103 -24.08 -8.28 -5.83
C PRO A 103 -24.42 -9.54 -5.03
N GLN A 104 -24.13 -10.71 -5.55
CA GLN A 104 -24.50 -11.99 -4.92
C GLN A 104 -23.42 -12.52 -3.94
N ARG A 105 -22.19 -12.03 -4.00
CA ARG A 105 -21.10 -12.57 -3.15
C ARG A 105 -21.41 -12.49 -1.66
N ILE A 106 -21.83 -11.33 -1.15
CA ILE A 106 -22.16 -11.13 0.27
C ILE A 106 -23.43 -11.91 0.65
N PRO A 107 -24.56 -11.86 -0.10
CA PRO A 107 -25.72 -12.71 0.15
C PRO A 107 -25.39 -14.19 0.23
N ILE A 108 -24.56 -14.71 -0.67
CA ILE A 108 -24.13 -16.12 -0.67
C ILE A 108 -23.37 -16.47 0.61
N LEU A 109 -22.43 -15.62 1.03
CA LEU A 109 -21.68 -15.83 2.28
C LEU A 109 -22.59 -15.79 3.51
N ASN A 110 -23.55 -14.88 3.55
CA ASN A 110 -24.52 -14.78 4.64
C ASN A 110 -25.44 -16.02 4.68
N PHE A 111 -25.90 -16.46 3.51
CA PHE A 111 -26.69 -17.68 3.40
C PHE A 111 -25.96 -18.89 4.01
N PHE A 112 -24.69 -19.11 3.71
CA PHE A 112 -23.95 -20.23 4.31
C PHE A 112 -23.85 -20.12 5.83
N LYS A 113 -23.65 -18.92 6.36
CA LYS A 113 -23.65 -18.70 7.83
C LYS A 113 -25.01 -18.99 8.47
N GLU A 114 -26.10 -18.58 7.81
CA GLU A 114 -27.47 -18.89 8.25
C GLU A 114 -27.72 -20.40 8.28
N GLN A 115 -27.15 -21.14 7.33
CA GLN A 115 -27.20 -22.60 7.28
C GLN A 115 -26.20 -23.29 8.23
N LYS A 116 -25.56 -22.54 9.13
CA LYS A 116 -24.57 -23.07 10.10
C LYS A 116 -23.31 -23.67 9.46
N LEU A 117 -22.99 -23.26 8.25
CA LEU A 117 -21.68 -23.46 7.65
C LEU A 117 -20.81 -22.23 8.02
N GLU A 118 -20.34 -22.18 9.27
CA GLU A 118 -19.83 -20.96 9.89
C GLU A 118 -18.39 -20.62 9.46
N THR A 119 -17.59 -21.63 9.14
CA THR A 119 -16.21 -21.43 8.72
C THR A 119 -16.14 -21.35 7.20
N LEU A 120 -15.92 -20.13 6.69
CA LEU A 120 -15.87 -19.82 5.27
C LEU A 120 -14.46 -19.39 4.88
N TYR A 121 -13.89 -19.98 3.83
CA TYR A 121 -12.65 -19.54 3.20
C TYR A 121 -12.93 -19.15 1.76
N ILE A 122 -12.52 -17.95 1.37
CA ILE A 122 -12.54 -17.53 -0.01
C ILE A 122 -11.27 -18.08 -0.67
N VAL A 123 -11.44 -18.91 -1.67
CA VAL A 123 -10.34 -19.58 -2.39
C VAL A 123 -9.97 -18.77 -3.63
N LYS A 124 -10.99 -18.23 -4.31
CA LYS A 124 -10.83 -17.41 -5.52
C LYS A 124 -11.87 -16.31 -5.58
N ASP A 125 -11.47 -15.09 -5.93
CA ASP A 125 -12.36 -13.96 -6.15
C ASP A 125 -11.88 -13.09 -7.32
N GLU A 126 -12.28 -13.47 -8.53
CA GLU A 126 -11.95 -12.73 -9.75
C GLU A 126 -12.67 -11.36 -9.83
N ILE A 127 -13.72 -11.18 -9.04
CA ILE A 127 -14.43 -9.90 -8.97
C ILE A 127 -13.58 -8.87 -8.23
N SER A 128 -13.03 -9.24 -7.08
CA SER A 128 -12.11 -8.36 -6.33
C SER A 128 -10.85 -8.04 -7.13
N GLU A 129 -10.34 -9.00 -7.90
CA GLU A 129 -9.23 -8.78 -8.83
C GLU A 129 -9.58 -7.72 -9.87
N GLN A 130 -10.73 -7.83 -10.54
CA GLN A 130 -11.18 -6.84 -11.53
C GLN A 130 -11.36 -5.45 -10.91
N ILE A 131 -11.91 -5.35 -9.70
CA ILE A 131 -12.07 -4.09 -8.99
C ILE A 131 -10.70 -3.49 -8.67
N ALA A 132 -9.75 -4.28 -8.18
CA ALA A 132 -8.41 -3.84 -7.87
C ALA A 132 -7.68 -3.30 -9.12
N VAL A 133 -7.83 -3.96 -10.26
CA VAL A 133 -7.29 -3.51 -11.55
C VAL A 133 -7.86 -2.15 -11.97
N GLN A 134 -9.15 -1.88 -11.70
CA GLN A 134 -9.77 -0.60 -11.99
C GLN A 134 -9.34 0.51 -11.01
N ILE A 135 -9.13 0.17 -9.73
CA ILE A 135 -8.72 1.12 -8.69
C ILE A 135 -7.24 1.53 -8.85
N TYR A 136 -6.37 0.60 -9.25
CA TYR A 136 -4.92 0.84 -9.33
C TYR A 136 -4.52 2.08 -10.15
N PRO A 137 -5.10 2.33 -11.35
CA PRO A 137 -4.82 3.56 -12.12
C PRO A 137 -5.17 4.85 -11.38
N TYR A 138 -6.21 4.86 -10.55
CA TYR A 138 -6.56 6.04 -9.74
C TYR A 138 -5.48 6.34 -8.71
N ILE A 139 -5.03 5.32 -7.98
CA ILE A 139 -3.94 5.42 -7.00
C ILE A 139 -2.68 5.93 -7.68
N TYR A 140 -2.27 5.28 -8.78
CA TYR A 140 -1.07 5.61 -9.54
C TYR A 140 -1.07 7.07 -10.02
N ARG A 141 -2.19 7.55 -10.56
CA ARG A 141 -2.30 8.93 -11.05
C ARG A 141 -2.23 9.94 -9.93
N VAL A 142 -3.02 9.78 -8.85
CA VAL A 142 -2.99 10.70 -7.70
C VAL A 142 -1.59 10.77 -7.10
N GLU A 143 -0.95 9.63 -6.90
CA GLU A 143 0.40 9.56 -6.34
C GLU A 143 1.42 10.32 -7.20
N ASN A 144 1.39 10.11 -8.51
CA ASN A 144 2.34 10.78 -9.41
C ASN A 144 2.04 12.27 -9.61
N HIS A 145 0.77 12.68 -9.66
CA HIS A 145 0.42 14.10 -9.71
C HIS A 145 0.87 14.84 -8.45
N LEU A 146 0.65 14.24 -7.26
CA LEU A 146 1.13 14.86 -6.02
C LEU A 146 2.66 14.91 -5.95
N ARG A 147 3.38 13.85 -6.39
CA ARG A 147 4.84 13.88 -6.51
C ARG A 147 5.33 15.00 -7.43
N ALA A 148 4.71 15.13 -8.59
CA ALA A 148 5.06 16.17 -9.55
C ALA A 148 4.82 17.56 -8.96
N TYR A 149 3.67 17.78 -8.33
CA TYR A 149 3.34 19.04 -7.68
C TYR A 149 4.34 19.40 -6.58
N ILE A 150 4.61 18.49 -5.64
CA ILE A 150 5.57 18.72 -4.56
C ILE A 150 6.96 19.00 -5.14
N THR A 151 7.41 18.23 -6.13
CA THR A 151 8.71 18.45 -6.78
C THR A 151 8.79 19.85 -7.38
N LYS A 152 7.81 20.22 -8.22
CA LYS A 152 7.77 21.54 -8.84
C LYS A 152 7.74 22.66 -7.79
N PHE A 153 6.82 22.58 -6.84
CA PHE A 153 6.67 23.57 -5.78
C PHE A 153 7.98 23.74 -4.99
N MET A 154 8.48 22.67 -4.40
CA MET A 154 9.63 22.74 -3.50
C MET A 154 10.90 23.18 -4.23
N THR A 155 11.11 22.66 -5.46
CA THR A 155 12.29 23.01 -6.24
C THR A 155 12.27 24.46 -6.72
N THR A 156 11.12 24.97 -7.19
CA THR A 156 11.03 26.32 -7.77
C THR A 156 10.89 27.42 -6.73
N LYS A 157 10.27 27.12 -5.58
CA LYS A 157 9.98 28.12 -4.55
C LYS A 157 11.00 28.12 -3.41
N ILE A 158 11.56 26.94 -3.08
CA ILE A 158 12.50 26.78 -1.97
C ILE A 158 13.93 26.57 -2.48
N GLY A 159 14.09 25.83 -3.58
CA GLY A 159 15.39 25.58 -4.19
C GLY A 159 15.70 24.09 -4.31
N VAL A 160 16.79 23.77 -5.04
CA VAL A 160 17.16 22.38 -5.35
C VAL A 160 17.49 21.52 -4.13
N ASN A 161 17.93 22.13 -3.03
CA ASN A 161 18.29 21.45 -1.79
C ASN A 161 17.13 21.33 -0.79
N TRP A 162 15.88 21.60 -1.22
CA TRP A 162 14.70 21.62 -0.35
C TRP A 162 14.49 20.35 0.48
N TRP A 163 14.96 19.21 -0.03
CA TRP A 163 14.82 17.94 0.67
C TRP A 163 15.46 17.95 2.06
N THR A 164 16.61 18.59 2.20
CA THR A 164 17.32 18.70 3.47
C THR A 164 16.53 19.47 4.52
N THR A 165 15.77 20.46 4.10
CA THR A 165 14.96 21.33 4.98
C THR A 165 13.53 20.87 5.14
N GLY A 166 12.94 20.33 4.08
CA GLY A 166 11.50 20.02 4.00
C GLY A 166 11.13 18.57 4.24
N SER A 167 12.09 17.63 4.29
CA SER A 167 11.75 16.22 4.51
C SER A 167 11.85 15.82 5.99
N PRO A 168 10.97 14.93 6.47
CA PRO A 168 11.13 14.30 7.78
C PRO A 168 12.44 13.50 7.88
N GLN A 169 13.12 13.55 9.03
CA GLN A 169 14.45 12.92 9.21
C GLN A 169 14.44 11.41 8.97
N ASP A 170 13.38 10.71 9.35
CA ASP A 170 13.23 9.27 9.18
C ASP A 170 13.13 8.84 7.71
N PHE A 171 12.86 9.77 6.79
CA PHE A 171 12.80 9.46 5.35
C PHE A 171 14.17 9.20 4.73
N SER A 172 15.23 9.78 5.25
CA SER A 172 16.58 9.56 4.73
C SER A 172 16.97 8.08 4.74
N ARG A 173 16.63 7.35 5.82
CA ARG A 173 16.86 5.90 5.90
C ARG A 173 16.04 5.14 4.84
N LYS A 174 14.73 5.42 4.75
CA LYS A 174 13.84 4.78 3.77
C LYS A 174 14.30 5.01 2.33
N VAL A 175 14.71 6.23 2.02
CA VAL A 175 15.25 6.59 0.70
C VAL A 175 16.53 5.81 0.39
N ASN A 176 17.45 5.73 1.33
CA ASN A 176 18.72 5.00 1.15
C ASN A 176 18.49 3.50 0.96
N ASP A 177 17.62 2.89 1.77
CA ASP A 177 17.29 1.46 1.65
C ASP A 177 16.68 1.15 0.26
N ARG A 178 15.80 2.01 -0.26
CA ARG A 178 15.22 1.83 -1.59
C ARG A 178 16.17 2.16 -2.72
N LYS A 179 17.02 3.16 -2.56
CA LYS A 179 18.06 3.49 -3.55
C LYS A 179 18.99 2.30 -3.80
N ASN A 180 19.28 1.53 -2.76
CA ASN A 180 20.09 0.32 -2.88
C ASN A 180 19.39 -0.82 -3.66
N ASN A 181 18.05 -0.84 -3.67
CA ASN A 181 17.25 -1.84 -4.38
C ASN A 181 16.90 -1.40 -5.81
N GLU A 182 16.86 -0.10 -6.08
CA GLU A 182 16.57 0.48 -7.40
C GLU A 182 17.88 0.77 -8.15
N THR A 183 18.35 -0.21 -8.93
CA THR A 183 19.69 -0.15 -9.53
C THR A 183 19.77 0.63 -10.85
N LYS A 184 18.65 0.84 -11.55
CA LYS A 184 18.69 1.43 -12.90
C LYS A 184 18.51 2.94 -12.88
N PHE A 185 17.44 3.45 -12.29
CA PHE A 185 17.11 4.87 -12.30
C PHE A 185 17.71 5.64 -11.11
N ALA A 186 17.84 5.01 -9.95
CA ALA A 186 18.33 5.69 -8.76
C ALA A 186 19.77 6.24 -8.86
N SER A 187 20.57 5.71 -9.81
CA SER A 187 21.91 6.24 -10.10
C SER A 187 21.91 7.44 -11.04
N CYS A 188 20.80 7.66 -11.76
CA CYS A 188 20.69 8.68 -12.80
C CYS A 188 19.86 9.89 -12.37
N ILE A 189 19.03 9.75 -11.34
CA ILE A 189 18.10 10.79 -10.89
C ILE A 189 18.26 11.04 -9.39
N ASP A 190 18.11 12.30 -8.98
CA ASP A 190 18.17 12.69 -7.56
C ASP A 190 16.76 12.95 -6.96
N ASN A 191 15.71 12.47 -7.60
CA ASN A 191 14.35 12.66 -7.14
C ASN A 191 13.99 11.66 -6.03
N LYS A 192 14.27 12.05 -4.79
CA LYS A 192 14.03 11.25 -3.58
C LYS A 192 12.54 10.96 -3.34
N LEU A 193 11.63 11.76 -3.90
CA LEU A 193 10.18 11.52 -3.80
C LEU A 193 9.73 10.22 -4.46
N TYR A 194 10.45 9.72 -5.47
CA TYR A 194 10.15 8.41 -6.07
C TYR A 194 10.55 7.24 -5.16
N LEU A 195 11.36 7.50 -4.16
CA LEU A 195 11.87 6.50 -3.23
C LEU A 195 11.07 6.45 -1.91
N ILE A 196 9.97 7.19 -1.79
CA ILE A 196 9.09 7.15 -0.63
C ILE A 196 7.70 6.62 -0.99
N ASP A 197 6.97 6.13 0.03
CA ASP A 197 5.65 5.54 -0.14
C ASP A 197 4.55 6.58 -0.32
N PHE A 198 3.40 6.09 -0.82
CA PHE A 198 2.17 6.88 -0.91
C PHE A 198 1.86 7.61 0.41
N GLY A 199 1.85 6.89 1.55
CA GLY A 199 1.60 7.49 2.87
C GLY A 199 2.61 8.57 3.23
N ASN A 200 3.88 8.39 2.87
CA ASN A 200 4.94 9.36 3.17
C ASN A 200 4.79 10.68 2.39
N LEU A 201 4.14 10.69 1.23
CA LEU A 201 3.82 11.94 0.53
C LEU A 201 2.87 12.82 1.35
N GLY A 202 1.86 12.22 1.97
CA GLY A 202 1.00 12.93 2.92
C GLY A 202 1.75 13.44 4.15
N GLU A 203 2.71 12.65 4.66
CA GLU A 203 3.56 13.08 5.77
C GLU A 203 4.42 14.30 5.43
N ILE A 204 4.94 14.41 4.21
CA ILE A 204 5.69 15.61 3.77
C ILE A 204 4.83 16.87 3.90
N ILE A 205 3.54 16.78 3.60
CA ILE A 205 2.62 17.91 3.66
C ILE A 205 2.19 18.21 5.10
N TYR A 206 1.75 17.18 5.84
CA TYR A 206 0.99 17.37 7.09
C TYR A 206 1.76 17.09 8.37
N LYS A 207 2.94 16.46 8.33
CA LYS A 207 3.70 16.17 9.54
C LYS A 207 4.14 17.47 10.25
N LEU A 208 3.92 17.52 11.54
CA LEU A 208 4.12 18.68 12.39
C LEU A 208 5.59 19.11 12.57
N SER A 209 6.57 18.38 12.10
CA SER A 209 7.96 18.78 12.22
C SER A 209 8.54 19.12 10.86
N SER A 210 8.99 20.33 10.67
CA SER A 210 9.96 20.65 9.63
C SER A 210 11.22 19.82 9.88
N GLY A 211 11.63 19.07 8.92
CA GLY A 211 12.67 18.08 8.80
C GLY A 211 13.79 17.89 9.82
N CYS A 212 14.05 18.83 10.68
CA CYS A 212 15.30 18.85 11.44
C CYS A 212 15.15 19.03 12.94
N ILE A 213 13.94 19.13 13.49
CA ILE A 213 13.78 19.29 14.92
C ILE A 213 13.30 17.99 15.53
N THR A 214 14.23 17.24 16.15
CA THR A 214 13.84 16.16 17.04
C THR A 214 13.18 16.75 18.29
N LYS A 215 12.45 15.92 19.04
CA LYS A 215 11.84 16.35 20.30
C LYS A 215 12.90 16.88 21.27
N GLU A 216 14.07 16.25 21.32
CA GLU A 216 15.21 16.61 22.14
C GLU A 216 15.81 17.96 21.69
N ASP A 217 15.91 18.21 20.38
CA ASP A 217 16.40 19.48 19.85
C ASP A 217 15.43 20.62 20.13
N LEU A 218 14.14 20.35 20.06
CA LEU A 218 13.10 21.34 20.41
C LEU A 218 13.21 21.73 21.89
N ILE A 219 13.35 20.75 22.80
CA ILE A 219 13.54 21.02 24.23
C ILE A 219 14.81 21.88 24.45
N LYS A 220 15.94 21.51 23.85
CA LYS A 220 17.18 22.29 23.96
C LYS A 220 17.05 23.71 23.39
N LYS A 221 16.26 23.90 22.32
CA LYS A 221 15.97 25.22 21.76
C LYS A 221 15.12 26.06 22.70
N ILE A 222 14.10 25.45 23.32
CA ILE A 222 13.25 26.13 24.31
C ILE A 222 14.07 26.56 25.52
N ASP A 223 14.91 25.66 26.05
CA ASP A 223 15.77 25.96 27.22
C ASP A 223 16.77 27.09 26.98
N ARG A 224 17.18 27.30 25.74
CA ARG A 224 18.12 28.35 25.33
C ARG A 224 17.46 29.58 24.74
N LEU A 225 16.12 29.59 24.68
CA LEU A 225 15.39 30.66 24.06
C LEU A 225 15.50 31.95 24.91
N ALA A 226 15.86 33.06 24.28
CA ALA A 226 15.78 34.34 24.93
C ALA A 226 14.30 34.69 25.26
N GLU A 227 14.05 35.20 26.44
CA GLU A 227 12.69 35.58 26.90
C GLU A 227 12.20 36.88 26.21
N THR A 228 12.28 36.93 24.89
CA THR A 228 11.81 38.03 24.07
C THR A 228 10.66 37.59 23.16
N PRO A 229 9.69 38.50 22.87
CA PRO A 229 8.60 38.19 21.96
C PRO A 229 9.09 37.80 20.55
N GLU A 230 10.20 38.35 20.09
CA GLU A 230 10.82 38.08 18.79
C GLU A 230 11.37 36.66 18.74
N ALA A 231 12.08 36.24 19.78
CA ALA A 231 12.63 34.88 19.87
C ALA A 231 11.51 33.82 19.88
N ILE A 232 10.43 34.09 20.63
CA ILE A 232 9.26 33.22 20.67
C ILE A 232 8.58 33.17 19.29
N ARG A 233 8.44 34.30 18.60
CA ARG A 233 7.86 34.35 17.26
C ARG A 233 8.68 33.57 16.27
N LYS A 234 10.01 33.74 16.28
CA LYS A 234 10.94 32.96 15.41
C LYS A 234 10.83 31.45 15.66
N LEU A 235 10.78 31.00 16.91
CA LEU A 235 10.61 29.60 17.25
C LEU A 235 9.26 29.05 16.73
N LYS A 236 8.17 29.81 16.90
CA LYS A 236 6.86 29.42 16.38
C LYS A 236 6.85 29.24 14.86
N GLU A 237 7.55 30.08 14.11
CA GLU A 237 7.68 29.91 12.65
C GLU A 237 8.52 28.68 12.31
N GLU A 238 9.61 28.43 13.01
CA GLU A 238 10.48 27.28 12.80
C GLU A 238 9.78 25.93 13.01
N ILE A 239 8.87 25.84 13.99
CA ILE A 239 8.17 24.59 14.33
C ILE A 239 6.86 24.37 13.54
N LYS A 240 6.48 25.29 12.66
CA LYS A 240 5.31 25.09 11.80
C LYS A 240 5.46 23.87 10.92
N SER A 241 4.36 23.17 10.65
CA SER A 241 4.29 22.10 9.66
C SER A 241 4.60 22.62 8.26
N ASN A 242 4.99 21.74 7.35
CA ASN A 242 5.10 22.10 5.94
C ASN A 242 3.75 22.57 5.38
N TYR A 243 2.65 22.01 5.88
CA TYR A 243 1.32 22.47 5.51
C TYR A 243 1.14 23.96 5.82
N ASP A 244 1.43 24.40 7.04
CA ASP A 244 1.26 25.80 7.45
C ASP A 244 2.24 26.75 6.75
N LYS A 245 3.48 26.27 6.47
CA LYS A 245 4.51 27.06 5.79
C LYS A 245 4.26 27.20 4.29
N PHE A 246 3.86 26.11 3.62
CA PHE A 246 3.95 26.03 2.15
C PHE A 246 2.64 25.63 1.47
N PHE A 247 1.84 24.75 2.08
CA PHE A 247 0.76 24.09 1.36
C PHE A 247 -0.64 24.58 1.72
N LYS A 248 -0.79 25.38 2.77
CA LYS A 248 -2.08 25.84 3.29
C LYS A 248 -2.94 26.54 2.22
N GLU A 249 -2.32 27.37 1.40
CA GLU A 249 -3.01 28.10 0.34
C GLU A 249 -3.39 27.21 -0.85
N SER A 250 -2.62 26.15 -1.08
CA SER A 250 -2.83 25.21 -2.18
C SER A 250 -3.85 24.14 -1.83
N PHE A 251 -3.83 23.65 -0.59
CA PHE A 251 -4.70 22.57 -0.10
C PHE A 251 -5.64 23.06 1.00
N LYS A 252 -6.34 24.19 0.74
CA LYS A 252 -7.34 24.77 1.67
C LYS A 252 -8.52 23.84 1.93
N ASP A 253 -8.77 22.89 1.06
CA ASP A 253 -9.85 21.95 1.21
C ASP A 253 -9.57 21.02 2.40
N ARG A 254 -10.44 21.11 3.40
CA ARG A 254 -10.37 20.28 4.62
C ARG A 254 -10.49 18.78 4.31
N ASN A 255 -11.05 18.45 3.16
CA ASN A 255 -11.26 17.05 2.76
C ASN A 255 -10.01 16.44 2.12
N PHE A 256 -9.04 17.23 1.65
CA PHE A 256 -7.86 16.67 0.96
C PHE A 256 -7.10 15.68 1.82
N GLN A 257 -6.81 16.01 3.08
CA GLN A 257 -6.12 15.12 4.00
C GLN A 257 -6.92 13.84 4.24
N SER A 258 -8.21 13.95 4.55
CA SER A 258 -9.06 12.78 4.80
C SER A 258 -9.20 11.90 3.57
N ASN A 259 -9.37 12.47 2.39
CA ASN A 259 -9.44 11.75 1.12
C ASN A 259 -8.10 11.04 0.80
N TRP A 260 -6.97 11.69 1.09
CA TRP A 260 -5.64 11.07 0.96
C TRP A 260 -5.47 9.86 1.88
N GLU A 261 -5.88 9.98 3.13
CA GLU A 261 -5.82 8.89 4.12
C GLU A 261 -6.73 7.73 3.74
N GLU A 262 -7.94 7.99 3.22
CA GLU A 262 -8.84 6.95 2.72
C GLU A 262 -8.27 6.27 1.47
N LEU A 263 -7.74 7.03 0.50
CA LEU A 263 -7.10 6.43 -0.68
C LEU A 263 -5.86 5.60 -0.29
N HIS A 264 -5.14 5.99 0.76
CA HIS A 264 -4.04 5.20 1.31
C HIS A 264 -4.52 3.85 1.87
N LYS A 265 -5.66 3.81 2.56
CA LYS A 265 -6.26 2.54 3.03
C LYS A 265 -6.65 1.65 1.85
N ILE A 266 -7.30 2.22 0.83
CA ILE A 266 -7.67 1.52 -0.39
C ILE A 266 -6.41 0.97 -1.11
N ARG A 267 -5.37 1.79 -1.24
CA ARG A 267 -4.08 1.38 -1.81
C ARG A 267 -3.48 0.18 -1.09
N ASN A 268 -3.55 0.17 0.24
CA ASN A 268 -3.05 -0.95 1.03
C ASN A 268 -3.90 -2.21 0.81
N LYS A 269 -5.22 -2.09 0.68
CA LYS A 269 -6.08 -3.22 0.29
C LYS A 269 -5.68 -3.80 -1.07
N VAL A 270 -5.42 -2.94 -2.07
CA VAL A 270 -4.95 -3.37 -3.41
C VAL A 270 -3.60 -4.09 -3.29
N ALA A 271 -2.64 -3.50 -2.55
CA ALA A 271 -1.30 -4.06 -2.41
C ALA A 271 -1.26 -5.41 -1.69
N HIS A 272 -2.26 -5.69 -0.85
CA HIS A 272 -2.39 -6.94 -0.09
C HIS A 272 -3.43 -7.91 -0.68
N ASN A 273 -3.90 -7.66 -1.90
CA ASN A 273 -4.89 -8.49 -2.60
C ASN A 273 -6.16 -8.77 -1.75
N ASN A 274 -6.62 -7.76 -1.01
CA ASN A 274 -7.81 -7.89 -0.19
C ASN A 274 -9.09 -7.84 -1.05
N LEU A 275 -10.17 -8.32 -0.47
CA LEU A 275 -11.48 -8.36 -1.12
C LEU A 275 -12.07 -6.97 -1.31
N PHE A 276 -12.73 -6.75 -2.45
CA PHE A 276 -13.37 -5.48 -2.80
C PHE A 276 -14.83 -5.66 -3.17
N THR A 277 -15.61 -4.60 -2.96
CA THR A 277 -17.00 -4.45 -3.42
C THR A 277 -17.10 -3.35 -4.47
N GLN A 278 -18.18 -3.35 -5.27
CA GLN A 278 -18.48 -2.26 -6.21
C GLN A 278 -18.55 -0.91 -5.49
N LYS A 279 -19.15 -0.88 -4.30
CA LYS A 279 -19.24 0.35 -3.50
C LYS A 279 -17.86 0.96 -3.20
N GLU A 280 -16.87 0.13 -2.89
CA GLU A 280 -15.51 0.61 -2.65
C GLU A 280 -14.82 1.12 -3.93
N LEU A 281 -15.15 0.56 -5.09
CA LEU A 281 -14.71 1.10 -6.38
C LEU A 281 -15.30 2.49 -6.63
N ASP A 282 -16.60 2.66 -6.41
CA ASP A 282 -17.29 3.94 -6.59
C ASP A 282 -16.75 5.00 -5.62
N GLU A 283 -16.48 4.63 -4.37
CA GLU A 283 -15.85 5.49 -3.37
C GLU A 283 -14.42 5.88 -3.79
N ALA A 284 -13.62 4.93 -4.27
CA ALA A 284 -12.27 5.19 -4.76
C ALA A 284 -12.27 6.16 -5.94
N GLN A 285 -13.21 6.00 -6.87
CA GLN A 285 -13.36 6.89 -8.03
C GLN A 285 -13.72 8.32 -7.60
N LYS A 286 -14.63 8.48 -6.65
CA LYS A 286 -14.99 9.79 -6.12
C LYS A 286 -13.81 10.46 -5.42
N ILE A 287 -13.11 9.74 -4.55
CA ILE A 287 -11.92 10.24 -3.85
C ILE A 287 -10.84 10.65 -4.87
N TYR A 288 -10.63 9.84 -5.91
CA TYR A 288 -9.71 10.14 -6.99
C TYR A 288 -10.04 11.49 -7.66
N GLN A 289 -11.30 11.72 -8.03
CA GLN A 289 -11.73 12.95 -8.69
C GLN A 289 -11.48 14.19 -7.81
N ASP A 290 -11.85 14.11 -6.53
CA ASP A 290 -11.65 15.20 -5.58
C ASP A 290 -10.16 15.53 -5.39
N LEU A 291 -9.32 14.51 -5.22
CA LEU A 291 -7.87 14.70 -5.03
C LEU A 291 -7.19 15.26 -6.28
N ILE A 292 -7.47 14.71 -7.46
CA ILE A 292 -6.88 15.19 -8.72
C ILE A 292 -7.28 16.64 -8.98
N GLN A 293 -8.56 16.98 -8.83
CA GLN A 293 -9.03 18.34 -9.03
C GLN A 293 -8.33 19.33 -8.09
N THR A 294 -8.13 18.94 -6.83
CA THR A 294 -7.43 19.78 -5.85
C THR A 294 -5.95 19.97 -6.22
N ILE A 295 -5.27 18.91 -6.65
CA ILE A 295 -3.86 18.99 -7.05
C ILE A 295 -3.70 19.83 -8.33
N GLU A 296 -4.55 19.64 -9.33
CA GLU A 296 -4.54 20.42 -10.57
C GLU A 296 -4.78 21.92 -10.32
N ASN A 297 -5.75 22.25 -9.45
CA ASN A 297 -6.00 23.62 -9.03
C ASN A 297 -4.80 24.25 -8.30
N ALA A 298 -4.09 23.45 -7.50
CA ALA A 298 -2.88 23.88 -6.82
C ALA A 298 -1.73 24.09 -7.83
N GLU A 299 -1.60 23.23 -8.83
CA GLU A 299 -0.58 23.32 -9.87
C GLU A 299 -0.78 24.58 -10.74
N GLN A 300 -2.02 24.92 -11.13
CA GLN A 300 -2.33 26.15 -11.87
C GLN A 300 -1.96 27.41 -11.10
N LYS A 301 -2.09 27.41 -9.79
CA LYS A 301 -1.71 28.55 -8.94
C LYS A 301 -0.21 28.67 -8.73
N LEU A 302 0.55 27.59 -8.97
CA LEU A 302 1.97 27.56 -8.69
C LEU A 302 2.76 28.62 -9.47
N GLU A 303 2.37 28.90 -10.71
CA GLU A 303 3.01 29.92 -11.55
C GLU A 303 2.86 31.35 -11.00
N GLY A 304 1.74 31.61 -10.30
CA GLY A 304 1.45 32.91 -9.69
C GLY A 304 1.97 33.08 -8.26
N LEU A 305 2.48 32.03 -7.63
CA LEU A 305 3.00 32.09 -6.26
C LEU A 305 4.39 32.75 -6.25
N ILE A 306 4.50 33.93 -5.64
CA ILE A 306 5.76 34.64 -5.41
C ILE A 306 6.03 34.55 -3.90
N LEU A 307 7.08 33.85 -3.48
CA LEU A 307 7.58 33.92 -2.12
C LEU A 307 8.28 35.28 -1.93
N THR A 308 8.06 35.93 -0.79
CA THR A 308 8.75 37.16 -0.47
C THR A 308 10.25 36.91 -0.23
N PRO A 309 11.14 37.88 -0.50
CA PRO A 309 12.56 37.73 -0.22
C PRO A 309 12.85 37.36 1.23
N GLU A 310 12.00 37.84 2.17
CA GLU A 310 12.11 37.52 3.60
C GLU A 310 11.78 36.05 3.87
N GLU A 311 10.74 35.48 3.25
CA GLU A 311 10.39 34.05 3.37
C GLU A 311 11.48 33.16 2.78
N VAL A 312 12.03 33.52 1.61
CA VAL A 312 13.16 32.84 1.00
C VAL A 312 14.41 32.93 1.88
N GLY A 313 14.68 34.10 2.44
CA GLY A 313 15.80 34.34 3.34
C GLY A 313 15.75 33.45 4.59
N LEU A 314 14.59 33.37 5.26
CA LEU A 314 14.38 32.50 6.43
C LEU A 314 14.59 31.03 6.10
N ILE A 315 14.09 30.58 4.94
CA ILE A 315 14.27 29.19 4.48
C ILE A 315 15.74 28.88 4.18
N GLN A 316 16.45 29.83 3.53
CA GLN A 316 17.88 29.69 3.26
C GLN A 316 18.74 29.71 4.53
N GLU A 317 18.42 30.55 5.50
CA GLU A 317 19.09 30.54 6.81
C GLU A 317 18.88 29.21 7.54
N GLU A 318 17.67 28.66 7.50
CA GLU A 318 17.37 27.33 8.05
C GLU A 318 18.18 26.24 7.32
N ALA A 319 18.24 26.24 5.98
CA ALA A 319 19.02 25.32 5.16
C ALA A 319 20.52 25.41 5.51
N ASN A 320 21.09 26.61 5.56
CA ASN A 320 22.48 26.83 5.90
C ASN A 320 22.81 26.38 7.35
N SER A 321 21.86 26.55 8.27
CA SER A 321 22.02 26.10 9.66
C SER A 321 22.05 24.58 9.77
N ILE A 322 21.36 23.88 8.88
CA ILE A 322 21.33 22.42 8.80
C ILE A 322 22.60 21.88 8.17
N GLU A 323 23.02 22.45 7.04
CA GLU A 323 24.31 22.10 6.41
C GLU A 323 25.48 22.33 7.37
N ALA A 324 25.47 23.45 8.09
CA ALA A 324 26.50 23.72 9.11
C ALA A 324 26.52 22.70 10.26
N ARG A 325 25.39 22.05 10.56
CA ARG A 325 25.33 20.97 11.58
C ARG A 325 25.77 19.61 11.02
N GLN A 326 25.59 19.35 9.73
CA GLN A 326 26.09 18.12 9.08
C GLN A 326 27.60 18.18 8.80
N TYR A 327 28.13 19.37 8.54
CA TYR A 327 29.55 19.63 8.26
C TYR A 327 30.57 19.27 9.37
N PRO A 328 30.20 19.29 10.67
CA PRO A 328 31.23 18.90 11.70
C PRO A 328 31.72 17.48 11.57
N ILE A 329 30.90 16.57 11.01
CA ILE A 329 31.27 15.15 10.85
C ILE A 329 32.26 14.99 9.68
N GLU A 330 32.05 15.67 8.56
CA GLU A 330 32.96 15.63 7.43
C GLU A 330 34.30 16.34 7.74
N LYS A 331 34.26 17.49 8.43
CA LYS A 331 35.48 18.14 8.93
C LYS A 331 36.22 17.30 9.98
N LEU A 332 35.48 16.61 10.84
CA LEU A 332 36.08 15.64 11.78
C LEU A 332 36.68 14.44 11.02
N MET A 333 36.04 13.94 9.98
CA MET A 333 36.59 12.90 9.11
C MET A 333 37.81 13.37 8.34
N ASP A 334 37.88 14.62 7.89
CA ASP A 334 39.01 15.21 7.18
C ASP A 334 40.18 15.49 8.14
N ILE A 335 39.90 15.80 9.41
CA ILE A 335 40.89 15.92 10.48
C ILE A 335 41.36 14.55 10.93
N VAL A 336 40.48 13.56 11.06
CA VAL A 336 40.86 12.17 11.42
C VAL A 336 41.60 11.48 10.28
N GLY A 337 41.29 11.78 9.00
CA GLY A 337 42.01 11.30 7.83
C GLY A 337 43.44 11.90 7.67
N LYS A 338 43.74 13.00 8.33
CA LYS A 338 45.06 13.64 8.36
C LYS A 338 45.91 13.25 9.57
N LEU A 339 45.40 12.45 10.51
CA LEU A 339 46.18 11.89 11.60
C LEU A 339 46.98 10.70 11.10
N PRO A 340 48.29 10.59 11.47
CA PRO A 340 49.11 9.47 11.07
C PRO A 340 48.49 8.14 11.53
N SER A 341 48.38 7.20 10.60
CA SER A 341 47.69 5.92 10.76
C SER A 341 48.28 4.94 11.79
N GLU A 342 49.29 5.35 12.54
CA GLU A 342 50.03 4.45 13.44
C GLU A 342 49.48 4.36 14.87
N LYS A 343 48.39 5.06 15.23
CA LYS A 343 47.93 5.08 16.64
C LYS A 343 46.44 4.74 16.86
N PHE A 344 45.71 4.36 15.87
CA PHE A 344 44.33 3.88 16.08
C PHE A 344 44.28 2.37 15.84
N MET A 345 44.41 1.59 16.91
CA MET A 345 43.88 0.23 16.94
C MET A 345 42.37 0.34 16.75
N ASP A 346 41.83 -0.18 15.63
CA ASP A 346 40.40 -0.28 15.33
C ASP A 346 39.72 -1.08 16.47
N PRO A 347 38.86 -0.44 17.30
CA PRO A 347 38.17 -1.13 18.38
C PRO A 347 37.20 -2.19 17.90
N LEU A 348 36.90 -2.23 16.60
CA LEU A 348 35.99 -3.17 15.95
C LEU A 348 36.73 -4.32 15.24
N SER A 349 38.06 -4.35 15.29
CA SER A 349 38.86 -5.42 14.70
C SER A 349 38.49 -6.84 15.17
N PRO A 350 38.04 -7.07 16.42
CA PRO A 350 37.53 -8.38 16.84
C PRO A 350 36.19 -8.77 16.24
N LEU A 351 35.41 -7.81 15.72
CA LEU A 351 34.05 -8.07 15.15
C LEU A 351 34.07 -8.28 13.63
N ARG A 352 35.23 -8.08 12.98
CA ARG A 352 35.41 -8.34 11.54
C ARG A 352 35.85 -9.76 11.19
N LYS A 353 35.84 -10.70 12.11
CA LYS A 353 35.86 -12.11 11.75
C LYS A 353 34.52 -12.43 11.16
N SER A 354 34.49 -12.52 9.85
CA SER A 354 33.29 -12.76 9.03
C SER A 354 32.50 -13.97 9.56
N PRO A 355 31.17 -13.88 9.63
CA PRO A 355 30.33 -15.05 9.83
C PRO A 355 30.09 -15.74 8.48
N SER A 356 31.15 -16.06 7.71
CA SER A 356 31.00 -16.80 6.46
C SER A 356 31.15 -18.31 6.65
N GLU A 357 31.15 -18.79 7.88
CA GLU A 357 31.07 -20.22 8.13
C GLU A 357 29.97 -20.51 9.16
N LYS A 358 28.89 -21.14 8.67
CA LYS A 358 27.79 -21.82 9.35
C LYS A 358 26.40 -21.14 9.23
N PHE A 359 25.96 -20.87 8.01
CA PHE A 359 24.57 -21.17 7.68
C PHE A 359 24.55 -22.55 7.02
N MET A 360 24.44 -23.59 7.82
CA MET A 360 24.04 -24.90 7.33
C MET A 360 22.59 -24.76 6.79
N ASP A 361 22.44 -24.89 5.48
CA ASP A 361 21.17 -25.06 4.81
C ASP A 361 20.44 -26.26 5.46
N PRO A 362 19.28 -26.11 6.06
CA PRO A 362 18.54 -27.20 6.68
C PRO A 362 18.10 -28.30 5.70
N LEU A 363 18.27 -28.09 4.40
CA LEU A 363 17.92 -29.06 3.33
C LEU A 363 19.14 -29.80 2.78
N SER A 364 20.32 -29.62 3.32
CA SER A 364 21.55 -30.28 2.92
C SER A 364 21.52 -31.85 3.00
N PRO A 365 20.72 -32.50 3.84
CA PRO A 365 20.66 -33.98 3.87
C PRO A 365 19.92 -34.63 2.71
N LEU A 366 19.20 -33.88 1.84
CA LEU A 366 18.34 -34.45 0.79
C LEU A 366 18.92 -34.37 -0.64
N ARG A 367 20.09 -33.80 -0.83
CA ARG A 367 20.79 -33.79 -2.13
C ARG A 367 21.79 -34.96 -2.22
N LYS A 368 21.30 -36.16 -2.57
CA LYS A 368 22.16 -37.25 -3.02
C LYS A 368 22.70 -36.90 -4.41
N SER A 369 24.01 -37.06 -4.60
CA SER A 369 24.64 -36.83 -5.90
C SER A 369 24.20 -37.95 -6.90
N PRO A 370 24.22 -37.67 -8.22
CA PRO A 370 23.87 -38.69 -9.22
C PRO A 370 24.73 -39.96 -9.19
N SER A 371 25.85 -39.95 -8.52
CA SER A 371 26.73 -41.14 -8.34
C SER A 371 26.26 -42.11 -7.27
N ASP A 372 25.40 -41.66 -6.33
CA ASP A 372 24.98 -42.51 -5.21
C ASP A 372 23.72 -43.34 -5.54
N VAL A 373 23.01 -42.98 -6.63
CA VAL A 373 21.82 -43.73 -7.09
C VAL A 373 22.18 -44.99 -7.85
N LYS A 374 23.42 -45.09 -8.37
CA LYS A 374 23.89 -46.25 -9.18
C LYS A 374 24.35 -47.45 -8.34
N LYS A 375 24.44 -47.36 -7.03
CA LYS A 375 24.85 -48.43 -6.11
C LYS A 375 23.72 -49.13 -5.36
N MET A 376 22.46 -48.79 -5.68
CA MET A 376 21.28 -49.43 -5.06
C MET A 376 20.47 -50.30 -6.03
N ILE A 377 21.01 -50.59 -7.25
CA ILE A 377 20.32 -51.41 -8.27
C ILE A 377 21.27 -52.54 -8.76
N ASP A 378 22.12 -53.06 -7.88
CA ASP A 378 22.81 -54.36 -8.10
C ASP A 378 22.68 -55.22 -6.83
#